data_df2059a713f1d6fa19f3c8eeb181f2c6
#
_entry.id   df2059a713f1d6fa19f3c8eeb181f2c6
#
_cell.length_a   1.000
_cell.length_b   1.000
_cell.length_c   1.000
_cell.angle_alpha   90.00
_cell.angle_beta   90.00
_cell.angle_gamma   90.00
#
_symmetry.space_group_name_H-M   'P 1'
#
loop_
_entity.id
_entity.type
_entity.pdbx_description
1 polymer ?
#
loop_
_entity_poly.entity_id
_entity_poly.type
_entity_poly.pdbx_seq_one_letter_code
_entity_poly.pdbx_strand_id
1 'polypeptide(L)'
;MNQKIWDLYAPVYEKAMRLDRRYYQYMYDRIPAQISGKEVLEIATGPGLLAKHVAHPTKRMVATDYSEGMIREAKKGSYPAQLTFAVADATTLPYPADSFDVVLIANALHVMPEPELALAEINRVLRTGGLLIAPNFVGHGTGILSRICSKLLRLAGIRFEHQWTESEYLHWLQTHGWDVTFSKLLPSRIPLLYTECVRSYAWTEEEMCDIMTPTNRNL
;
A
#
# COMPACT_ATOMS: atom_id res chain seq x y z
N MET A 1 7.71 -2.15 -12.14
CA MET A 1 8.59 -1.75 -10.98
C MET A 1 9.88 -2.58 -11.03
N ASN A 2 11.07 -2.02 -10.70
CA ASN A 2 12.33 -2.77 -10.80
C ASN A 2 12.57 -3.56 -9.49
N GLN A 3 12.22 -4.85 -9.47
CA GLN A 3 12.37 -5.78 -8.35
C GLN A 3 13.80 -5.78 -7.77
N LYS A 4 14.83 -5.77 -8.64
CA LYS A 4 16.24 -5.81 -8.23
C LYS A 4 16.65 -4.64 -7.34
N ILE A 5 16.02 -3.47 -7.51
CA ILE A 5 16.27 -2.30 -6.66
C ILE A 5 15.78 -2.55 -5.25
N TRP A 6 14.57 -3.07 -5.10
CA TRP A 6 13.99 -3.38 -3.80
C TRP A 6 14.72 -4.52 -3.09
N ASP A 7 15.19 -5.54 -3.83
CA ASP A 7 16.04 -6.60 -3.28
C ASP A 7 17.35 -6.05 -2.70
N LEU A 8 17.95 -5.05 -3.38
CA LEU A 8 19.18 -4.40 -2.91
C LEU A 8 18.96 -3.57 -1.64
N TYR A 9 17.80 -2.89 -1.54
CA TYR A 9 17.51 -2.02 -0.40
C TYR A 9 16.95 -2.75 0.82
N ALA A 10 16.45 -3.97 0.67
CA ALA A 10 15.81 -4.73 1.72
C ALA A 10 16.59 -4.73 3.06
N PRO A 11 17.93 -4.94 3.11
CA PRO A 11 18.68 -4.99 4.38
C PRO A 11 18.76 -3.63 5.11
N VAL A 12 18.62 -2.51 4.40
CA VAL A 12 18.78 -1.17 4.97
C VAL A 12 17.47 -0.40 5.07
N TYR A 13 16.41 -0.87 4.40
CA TYR A 13 15.12 -0.21 4.32
C TYR A 13 14.50 0.04 5.69
N GLU A 14 14.54 -0.96 6.58
CA GLU A 14 14.03 -0.82 7.94
C GLU A 14 14.68 0.33 8.70
N LYS A 15 16.02 0.47 8.60
CA LYS A 15 16.75 1.57 9.27
C LYS A 15 16.34 2.94 8.73
N ALA A 16 16.12 3.03 7.43
CA ALA A 16 15.67 4.28 6.81
C ALA A 16 14.26 4.68 7.28
N MET A 17 13.34 3.71 7.39
CA MET A 17 11.96 3.94 7.84
C MET A 17 11.85 4.28 9.33
N ARG A 18 12.83 3.88 10.16
CA ARG A 18 12.85 4.24 11.59
C ARG A 18 13.01 5.74 11.84
N LEU A 19 13.43 6.53 10.86
CA LEU A 19 13.59 7.98 11.00
C LEU A 19 12.25 8.73 11.06
N ASP A 20 11.17 8.13 10.56
CA ASP A 20 9.83 8.74 10.52
C ASP A 20 8.82 7.96 11.41
N ARG A 21 9.18 7.78 12.68
CA ARG A 21 8.41 6.97 13.66
C ARG A 21 6.96 7.44 13.88
N ARG A 22 6.66 8.72 13.67
CA ARG A 22 5.36 9.30 14.08
C ARG A 22 4.17 8.74 13.30
N TYR A 23 4.30 8.56 11.98
CA TYR A 23 3.20 8.01 11.19
C TYR A 23 3.06 6.50 11.37
N TYR A 24 4.18 5.76 11.58
CA TYR A 24 4.10 4.35 11.94
C TYR A 24 3.38 4.17 13.28
N GLN A 25 3.69 5.00 14.29
CA GLN A 25 3.00 4.93 15.58
C GLN A 25 1.50 5.16 15.41
N TYR A 26 1.09 6.14 14.62
CA TYR A 26 -0.32 6.37 14.34
C TYR A 26 -0.99 5.14 13.70
N MET A 27 -0.34 4.50 12.72
CA MET A 27 -0.85 3.29 12.07
C MET A 27 -0.90 2.11 13.05
N TYR A 28 0.11 1.95 13.89
CA TYR A 28 0.13 0.91 14.93
C TYR A 28 -1.00 1.04 15.94
N ASP A 29 -1.37 2.28 16.29
CA ASP A 29 -2.44 2.54 17.24
C ASP A 29 -3.83 2.40 16.61
N ARG A 30 -3.99 2.79 15.33
CA ARG A 30 -5.31 2.83 14.68
C ARG A 30 -5.70 1.53 13.98
N ILE A 31 -4.80 0.93 13.22
CA ILE A 31 -5.11 -0.22 12.35
C ILE A 31 -5.61 -1.43 13.13
N PRO A 32 -5.06 -1.80 14.30
CA PRO A 32 -5.51 -2.99 15.03
C PRO A 32 -7.01 -3.06 15.30
N ALA A 33 -7.64 -1.91 15.57
CA ALA A 33 -9.10 -1.85 15.79
C ALA A 33 -9.90 -2.16 14.51
N GLN A 34 -9.37 -1.78 13.35
CA GLN A 34 -10.03 -1.99 12.05
C GLN A 34 -9.94 -3.45 11.55
N ILE A 35 -8.91 -4.19 11.99
CA ILE A 35 -8.58 -5.53 11.47
C ILE A 35 -8.83 -6.65 12.49
N SER A 36 -9.35 -6.33 13.66
CA SER A 36 -9.58 -7.32 14.75
C SER A 36 -10.56 -8.41 14.31
N GLY A 37 -10.15 -9.68 14.44
CA GLY A 37 -10.93 -10.85 14.08
C GLY A 37 -11.11 -11.08 12.57
N LYS A 38 -10.44 -10.30 11.72
CA LYS A 38 -10.61 -10.29 10.26
C LYS A 38 -9.54 -11.08 9.51
N GLU A 39 -9.85 -11.45 8.27
CA GLU A 39 -8.90 -11.96 7.29
C GLU A 39 -8.31 -10.79 6.50
N VAL A 40 -7.01 -10.59 6.62
CA VAL A 40 -6.31 -9.38 6.15
C VAL A 40 -5.25 -9.73 5.13
N LEU A 41 -5.18 -8.94 4.05
CA LEU A 41 -4.07 -8.93 3.10
C LEU A 41 -3.31 -7.61 3.23
N GLU A 42 -2.00 -7.67 3.42
CA GLU A 42 -1.12 -6.52 3.23
C GLU A 42 -0.34 -6.67 1.93
N ILE A 43 -0.39 -5.65 1.08
CA ILE A 43 0.31 -5.58 -0.20
C ILE A 43 1.49 -4.63 -0.06
N ALA A 44 2.62 -4.98 -0.68
CA ALA A 44 3.88 -4.24 -0.61
C ALA A 44 4.35 -4.02 0.85
N THR A 45 4.36 -5.11 1.64
CA THR A 45 4.70 -5.10 3.06
C THR A 45 6.16 -4.70 3.34
N GLY A 46 7.04 -4.75 2.34
CA GLY A 46 8.47 -4.55 2.51
C GLY A 46 9.07 -5.59 3.48
N PRO A 47 9.90 -5.17 4.46
CA PRO A 47 10.45 -6.07 5.48
C PRO A 47 9.45 -6.43 6.59
N GLY A 48 8.15 -6.18 6.38
CA GLY A 48 7.08 -6.59 7.27
C GLY A 48 6.92 -5.72 8.53
N LEU A 49 7.38 -4.48 8.51
CA LEU A 49 7.35 -3.61 9.70
C LEU A 49 5.94 -3.37 10.23
N LEU A 50 5.00 -3.06 9.33
CA LEU A 50 3.62 -2.81 9.70
C LEU A 50 2.92 -4.11 10.07
N ALA A 51 2.99 -5.13 9.20
CA ALA A 51 2.39 -6.45 9.43
C ALA A 51 2.72 -7.03 10.80
N LYS A 52 4.01 -7.07 11.16
CA LYS A 52 4.47 -7.63 12.45
C LYS A 52 3.87 -6.94 13.66
N HIS A 53 3.61 -5.63 13.58
CA HIS A 53 3.01 -4.86 14.68
C HIS A 53 1.49 -5.02 14.77
N VAL A 54 0.81 -5.04 13.62
CA VAL A 54 -0.66 -4.98 13.61
C VAL A 54 -1.34 -6.34 13.51
N ALA A 55 -0.63 -7.42 13.16
CA ALA A 55 -1.23 -8.72 12.90
C ALA A 55 -1.86 -9.41 14.13
N HIS A 56 -1.46 -9.04 15.35
CA HIS A 56 -1.85 -9.77 16.56
C HIS A 56 -3.38 -9.98 16.74
N PRO A 57 -4.24 -8.97 16.50
CA PRO A 57 -5.68 -9.13 16.67
C PRO A 57 -6.39 -9.78 15.46
N THR A 58 -5.69 -10.09 14.37
CA THR A 58 -6.33 -10.64 13.17
C THR A 58 -6.70 -12.11 13.34
N LYS A 59 -7.71 -12.58 12.61
CA LYS A 59 -7.98 -14.01 12.43
C LYS A 59 -6.87 -14.67 11.62
N ARG A 60 -6.47 -14.04 10.52
CA ARG A 60 -5.38 -14.42 9.63
C ARG A 60 -4.86 -13.17 8.91
N MET A 61 -3.57 -13.08 8.74
CA MET A 61 -2.95 -12.03 7.93
C MET A 61 -1.96 -12.63 6.95
N VAL A 62 -2.08 -12.25 5.69
CA VAL A 62 -1.10 -12.53 4.66
C VAL A 62 -0.46 -11.21 4.27
N ALA A 63 0.87 -11.12 4.34
CA ALA A 63 1.62 -9.94 3.96
C ALA A 63 2.50 -10.27 2.75
N THR A 64 2.32 -9.51 1.67
CA THR A 64 2.95 -9.78 0.39
C THR A 64 3.84 -8.65 -0.07
N ASP A 65 4.88 -9.00 -0.81
CA ASP A 65 5.73 -8.04 -1.51
C ASP A 65 6.19 -8.64 -2.84
N TYR A 66 6.42 -7.79 -3.83
CA TYR A 66 6.96 -8.20 -5.13
C TYR A 66 8.43 -8.62 -5.04
N SER A 67 9.19 -8.08 -4.08
CA SER A 67 10.60 -8.36 -3.85
C SER A 67 10.79 -9.59 -2.97
N GLU A 68 11.47 -10.60 -3.50
CA GLU A 68 11.91 -11.75 -2.70
C GLU A 68 12.87 -11.34 -1.57
N GLY A 69 13.69 -10.31 -1.81
CA GLY A 69 14.60 -9.74 -0.81
C GLY A 69 13.84 -9.18 0.39
N MET A 70 12.77 -8.41 0.14
CA MET A 70 11.89 -7.88 1.19
C MET A 70 11.23 -9.00 1.98
N ILE A 71 10.71 -10.02 1.31
CA ILE A 71 10.09 -11.17 1.99
C ILE A 71 11.10 -11.98 2.80
N ARG A 72 12.35 -12.12 2.34
CA ARG A 72 13.42 -12.74 3.15
C ARG A 72 13.70 -11.94 4.43
N GLU A 73 13.74 -10.60 4.36
CA GLU A 73 13.89 -9.74 5.55
C GLU A 73 12.64 -9.81 6.44
N ALA A 74 11.44 -9.81 5.86
CA ALA A 74 10.19 -9.92 6.61
C ALA A 74 10.09 -11.21 7.43
N LYS A 75 10.62 -12.32 6.93
CA LYS A 75 10.63 -13.62 7.63
C LYS A 75 11.64 -13.71 8.77
N LYS A 76 12.51 -12.71 8.95
CA LYS A 76 13.46 -12.68 10.07
C LYS A 76 12.80 -12.28 11.39
N GLY A 77 13.31 -12.84 12.48
CA GLY A 77 12.81 -12.57 13.82
C GLY A 77 11.48 -13.26 14.14
N SER A 78 10.87 -12.87 15.25
CA SER A 78 9.57 -13.40 15.69
C SER A 78 8.43 -12.52 15.22
N TYR A 79 7.30 -13.14 14.88
CA TYR A 79 6.04 -12.48 14.51
C TYR A 79 4.86 -13.38 14.89
N PRO A 80 3.61 -12.83 14.97
CA PRO A 80 2.43 -13.59 15.36
C PRO A 80 2.17 -14.79 14.46
N ALA A 81 1.69 -15.90 15.02
CA ALA A 81 1.48 -17.17 14.31
C ALA A 81 0.43 -17.06 13.17
N GLN A 82 -0.52 -16.13 13.26
CA GLN A 82 -1.53 -15.85 12.23
C GLN A 82 -1.01 -15.05 11.05
N LEU A 83 0.23 -14.49 11.13
CA LEU A 83 0.87 -13.76 10.05
C LEU A 83 1.71 -14.69 9.17
N THR A 84 1.51 -14.59 7.87
CA THR A 84 2.33 -15.28 6.86
C THR A 84 2.88 -14.29 5.85
N PHE A 85 4.07 -14.58 5.31
CA PHE A 85 4.72 -13.76 4.28
C PHE A 85 4.86 -14.52 2.98
N ALA A 86 4.46 -13.90 1.85
CA ALA A 86 4.53 -14.47 0.51
C ALA A 86 5.01 -13.46 -0.53
N VAL A 87 5.64 -13.94 -1.59
CA VAL A 87 5.95 -13.12 -2.77
C VAL A 87 4.71 -13.05 -3.63
N ALA A 88 4.27 -11.83 -4.00
CA ALA A 88 3.17 -11.63 -4.93
C ALA A 88 3.29 -10.28 -5.65
N ASP A 89 2.82 -10.25 -6.89
CA ASP A 89 2.64 -9.03 -7.66
C ASP A 89 1.27 -8.42 -7.31
N ALA A 90 1.26 -7.13 -6.96
CA ALA A 90 0.04 -6.39 -6.61
C ALA A 90 -0.95 -6.29 -7.78
N THR A 91 -0.45 -6.38 -9.02
CA THR A 91 -1.25 -6.29 -10.25
C THR A 91 -1.84 -7.62 -10.71
N THR A 92 -1.44 -8.74 -10.07
CA THR A 92 -1.91 -10.11 -10.37
C THR A 92 -1.84 -10.96 -9.10
N LEU A 93 -2.73 -10.69 -8.16
CA LEU A 93 -2.74 -11.35 -6.86
C LEU A 93 -3.16 -12.83 -6.97
N PRO A 94 -2.41 -13.78 -6.38
CA PRO A 94 -2.70 -15.21 -6.46
C PRO A 94 -3.80 -15.65 -5.45
N TYR A 95 -4.83 -14.82 -5.26
CA TYR A 95 -5.92 -15.10 -4.35
C TYR A 95 -7.26 -15.05 -5.10
N PRO A 96 -8.25 -15.89 -4.73
CA PRO A 96 -9.58 -15.80 -5.28
C PRO A 96 -10.26 -14.44 -5.01
N ALA A 97 -11.30 -14.12 -5.77
CA ALA A 97 -12.18 -13.01 -5.44
C ALA A 97 -12.78 -13.18 -4.04
N ASP A 98 -13.14 -12.08 -3.40
CA ASP A 98 -13.82 -12.06 -2.09
C ASP A 98 -13.12 -12.87 -0.98
N SER A 99 -11.79 -12.85 -0.95
CA SER A 99 -10.96 -13.63 -0.02
C SER A 99 -10.68 -12.92 1.31
N PHE A 100 -10.68 -11.58 1.31
CA PHE A 100 -10.24 -10.79 2.46
C PHE A 100 -11.30 -9.80 2.93
N ASP A 101 -11.37 -9.58 4.24
CA ASP A 101 -12.24 -8.57 4.85
C ASP A 101 -11.60 -7.18 4.82
N VAL A 102 -10.25 -7.14 4.86
CA VAL A 102 -9.47 -5.89 4.80
C VAL A 102 -8.26 -6.09 3.92
N VAL A 103 -8.00 -5.11 3.07
CA VAL A 103 -6.73 -5.00 2.34
C VAL A 103 -6.01 -3.74 2.81
N LEU A 104 -4.72 -3.90 3.12
CA LEU A 104 -3.81 -2.85 3.53
C LEU A 104 -2.73 -2.67 2.47
N ILE A 105 -2.52 -1.45 1.99
CA ILE A 105 -1.43 -1.08 1.08
C ILE A 105 -0.83 0.25 1.53
N ALA A 106 0.34 0.20 2.17
CA ALA A 106 0.95 1.36 2.78
C ALA A 106 2.19 1.83 2.02
N ASN A 107 2.22 3.11 1.65
CA ASN A 107 3.38 3.75 1.02
C ASN A 107 3.87 3.07 -0.27
N ALA A 108 2.97 2.52 -1.07
CA ALA A 108 3.32 1.76 -2.26
C ALA A 108 2.74 2.33 -3.56
N LEU A 109 1.51 2.83 -3.57
CA LEU A 109 0.83 3.27 -4.79
C LEU A 109 1.62 4.35 -5.56
N HIS A 110 2.26 5.28 -4.84
CA HIS A 110 3.02 6.37 -5.49
C HIS A 110 4.33 5.93 -6.19
N VAL A 111 4.79 4.70 -5.94
CA VAL A 111 5.98 4.13 -6.60
C VAL A 111 5.62 3.06 -7.63
N MET A 112 4.35 2.71 -7.78
CA MET A 112 3.88 1.77 -8.79
C MET A 112 3.71 2.50 -10.12
N PRO A 113 4.15 1.92 -11.26
CA PRO A 113 3.90 2.50 -12.58
C PRO A 113 2.42 2.56 -12.94
N GLU A 114 1.66 1.53 -12.58
CA GLU A 114 0.24 1.33 -12.90
C GLU A 114 -0.55 0.99 -11.62
N PRO A 115 -0.72 1.97 -10.69
CA PRO A 115 -1.36 1.72 -9.40
C PRO A 115 -2.85 1.39 -9.51
N GLU A 116 -3.51 1.77 -10.61
CA GLU A 116 -4.88 1.40 -10.96
C GLU A 116 -5.06 -0.11 -11.12
N LEU A 117 -4.06 -0.84 -11.67
CA LEU A 117 -4.11 -2.30 -11.76
C LEU A 117 -4.07 -2.95 -10.37
N ALA A 118 -3.27 -2.38 -9.46
CA ALA A 118 -3.27 -2.83 -8.07
C ALA A 118 -4.62 -2.55 -7.38
N LEU A 119 -5.26 -1.40 -7.63
CA LEU A 119 -6.60 -1.11 -7.10
C LEU A 119 -7.66 -2.07 -7.67
N ALA A 120 -7.57 -2.45 -8.95
CA ALA A 120 -8.47 -3.42 -9.55
C ALA A 120 -8.34 -4.81 -8.89
N GLU A 121 -7.11 -5.28 -8.64
CA GLU A 121 -6.88 -6.53 -7.91
C GLU A 121 -7.31 -6.46 -6.45
N ILE A 122 -7.07 -5.34 -5.77
CA ILE A 122 -7.58 -5.08 -4.42
C ILE A 122 -9.11 -5.19 -4.41
N ASN A 123 -9.77 -4.56 -5.38
CA ASN A 123 -11.22 -4.62 -5.52
C ASN A 123 -11.70 -6.06 -5.73
N ARG A 124 -11.02 -6.86 -6.54
CA ARG A 124 -11.37 -8.25 -6.80
C ARG A 124 -11.23 -9.14 -5.57
N VAL A 125 -10.14 -9.01 -4.81
CA VAL A 125 -9.89 -9.90 -3.66
C VAL A 125 -10.59 -9.45 -2.37
N LEU A 126 -11.06 -8.21 -2.30
CA LEU A 126 -11.76 -7.66 -1.14
C LEU A 126 -13.25 -8.09 -1.18
N ARG A 127 -13.76 -8.59 -0.07
CA ARG A 127 -15.17 -8.95 0.10
C ARG A 127 -16.07 -7.73 -0.03
N THR A 128 -17.32 -7.96 -0.44
CA THR A 128 -18.35 -6.91 -0.41
C THR A 128 -18.47 -6.31 1.00
N GLY A 129 -18.44 -4.99 1.11
CA GLY A 129 -18.40 -4.27 2.39
C GLY A 129 -17.04 -4.31 3.10
N GLY A 130 -16.00 -4.86 2.46
CA GLY A 130 -14.64 -4.87 2.99
C GLY A 130 -14.00 -3.49 3.03
N LEU A 131 -12.90 -3.38 3.75
CA LEU A 131 -12.19 -2.13 4.01
C LEU A 131 -10.84 -2.11 3.29
N LEU A 132 -10.56 -1.05 2.53
CA LEU A 132 -9.24 -0.72 2.04
C LEU A 132 -8.60 0.32 2.96
N ILE A 133 -7.41 0.03 3.48
CA ILE A 133 -6.55 0.98 4.21
C ILE A 133 -5.36 1.29 3.32
N ALA A 134 -5.28 2.53 2.82
CA ALA A 134 -4.30 2.92 1.81
C ALA A 134 -3.52 4.19 2.19
N PRO A 135 -2.70 4.16 3.26
CA PRO A 135 -1.82 5.30 3.57
C PRO A 135 -0.80 5.51 2.46
N ASN A 136 -0.65 6.76 2.03
CA ASN A 136 0.28 7.07 0.95
C ASN A 136 0.99 8.41 1.19
N PHE A 137 2.23 8.53 0.73
CA PHE A 137 2.92 9.81 0.75
C PHE A 137 2.28 10.77 -0.25
N VAL A 138 2.01 11.99 0.21
CA VAL A 138 1.40 13.05 -0.57
C VAL A 138 2.20 14.34 -0.44
N GLY A 139 2.04 15.23 -1.41
CA GLY A 139 2.67 16.53 -1.40
C GLY A 139 3.99 16.59 -2.15
N HIS A 140 4.12 17.67 -2.90
CA HIS A 140 5.41 18.12 -3.37
C HIS A 140 6.09 18.71 -2.14
N GLY A 141 7.11 18.04 -1.63
CA GLY A 141 7.92 18.63 -0.58
C GLY A 141 8.42 19.99 -1.03
N THR A 142 7.81 21.06 -0.55
CA THR A 142 8.14 22.46 -0.91
C THR A 142 9.46 22.91 -0.28
N GLY A 143 10.03 22.10 0.63
CA GLY A 143 11.27 22.40 1.31
C GLY A 143 12.52 21.94 0.53
N ILE A 144 13.63 22.67 0.69
CA ILE A 144 14.94 22.30 0.14
C ILE A 144 15.35 20.87 0.55
N LEU A 145 15.04 20.48 1.79
CA LEU A 145 15.32 19.14 2.34
C LEU A 145 14.55 18.04 1.59
N SER A 146 13.29 18.27 1.26
CA SER A 146 12.47 17.33 0.49
C SER A 146 13.00 17.15 -0.94
N ARG A 147 13.43 18.23 -1.59
CA ARG A 147 14.07 18.19 -2.92
C ARG A 147 15.38 17.40 -2.90
N ILE A 148 16.19 17.57 -1.85
CA ILE A 148 17.45 16.82 -1.68
C ILE A 148 17.12 15.34 -1.43
N CYS A 149 16.15 15.03 -0.57
CA CYS A 149 15.73 13.67 -0.28
C CYS A 149 15.20 12.96 -1.54
N SER A 150 14.33 13.61 -2.31
CA SER A 150 13.82 13.08 -3.58
C SER A 150 14.93 12.87 -4.62
N LYS A 151 15.92 13.76 -4.69
CA LYS A 151 17.09 13.56 -5.56
C LYS A 151 17.93 12.37 -5.13
N LEU A 152 18.19 12.21 -3.83
CA LEU A 152 18.95 11.07 -3.29
C LEU A 152 18.22 9.76 -3.53
N LEU A 153 16.90 9.70 -3.31
CA LEU A 153 16.08 8.51 -3.60
C LEU A 153 16.11 8.18 -5.10
N ARG A 154 16.04 9.19 -5.97
CA ARG A 154 16.14 9.01 -7.41
C ARG A 154 17.52 8.52 -7.87
N LEU A 155 18.60 9.00 -7.26
CA LEU A 155 19.97 8.49 -7.50
C LEU A 155 20.10 7.05 -7.00
N ALA A 156 19.39 6.70 -5.93
CA ALA A 156 19.27 5.36 -5.41
C ALA A 156 18.31 4.47 -6.24
N GLY A 157 17.74 4.96 -7.36
CA GLY A 157 16.86 4.21 -8.25
C GLY A 157 15.40 4.16 -7.80
N ILE A 158 15.04 4.74 -6.66
CA ILE A 158 13.66 4.85 -6.18
C ILE A 158 13.02 6.08 -6.83
N ARG A 159 12.06 5.86 -7.72
CA ARG A 159 11.30 6.93 -8.37
C ARG A 159 9.91 6.99 -7.77
N PHE A 160 9.44 8.20 -7.46
CA PHE A 160 8.03 8.45 -7.25
C PHE A 160 7.41 8.61 -8.65
N GLU A 161 6.71 7.59 -9.10
CA GLU A 161 6.03 7.61 -10.41
C GLU A 161 4.85 8.58 -10.36
N HIS A 162 4.16 8.63 -9.21
CA HIS A 162 3.04 9.53 -8.95
C HIS A 162 3.35 10.46 -7.77
N GLN A 163 3.12 11.74 -7.95
CA GLN A 163 3.31 12.76 -6.91
C GLN A 163 1.99 13.50 -6.71
N TRP A 164 1.10 12.89 -5.95
CA TRP A 164 -0.20 13.48 -5.63
C TRP A 164 -0.11 14.49 -4.48
N THR A 165 -0.85 15.57 -4.57
CA THR A 165 -1.29 16.34 -3.41
C THR A 165 -2.34 15.55 -2.63
N GLU A 166 -2.71 16.00 -1.43
CA GLU A 166 -3.79 15.39 -0.65
C GLU A 166 -5.09 15.30 -1.46
N SER A 167 -5.52 16.41 -2.07
CA SER A 167 -6.75 16.48 -2.85
C SER A 167 -6.71 15.61 -4.12
N GLU A 168 -5.57 15.55 -4.81
CA GLU A 168 -5.39 14.73 -6.00
C GLU A 168 -5.44 13.23 -5.63
N TYR A 169 -4.83 12.81 -4.52
CA TYR A 169 -4.88 11.42 -4.10
C TYR A 169 -6.29 10.99 -3.68
N LEU A 170 -7.00 11.83 -2.92
CA LEU A 170 -8.40 11.54 -2.57
C LEU A 170 -9.30 11.47 -3.80
N HIS A 171 -9.15 12.41 -4.73
CA HIS A 171 -9.89 12.41 -5.98
C HIS A 171 -9.55 11.18 -6.84
N TRP A 172 -8.27 10.80 -6.92
CA TRP A 172 -7.83 9.61 -7.65
C TRP A 172 -8.46 8.33 -7.08
N LEU A 173 -8.51 8.16 -5.76
CA LEU A 173 -9.21 7.03 -5.13
C LEU A 173 -10.69 7.01 -5.51
N GLN A 174 -11.37 8.17 -5.44
CA GLN A 174 -12.79 8.28 -5.77
C GLN A 174 -13.08 7.96 -7.24
N THR A 175 -12.26 8.45 -8.17
CA THR A 175 -12.40 8.17 -9.61
C THR A 175 -12.07 6.74 -9.99
N HIS A 176 -11.47 5.96 -9.06
CA HIS A 176 -11.19 4.53 -9.22
C HIS A 176 -12.11 3.64 -8.35
N GLY A 177 -13.29 4.15 -7.96
CA GLY A 177 -14.34 3.36 -7.33
C GLY A 177 -14.21 3.20 -5.81
N TRP A 178 -13.53 4.11 -5.13
CA TRP A 178 -13.34 4.05 -3.68
C TRP A 178 -13.92 5.27 -2.97
N ASP A 179 -14.90 5.06 -2.10
CA ASP A 179 -15.41 6.09 -1.20
C ASP A 179 -14.51 6.20 0.02
N VAL A 180 -13.89 7.36 0.20
CA VAL A 180 -13.01 7.63 1.35
C VAL A 180 -13.89 7.92 2.57
N THR A 181 -13.94 6.98 3.50
CA THR A 181 -14.74 7.08 4.75
C THR A 181 -13.99 7.79 5.87
N PHE A 182 -12.66 7.76 5.81
CA PHE A 182 -11.81 8.45 6.76
C PHE A 182 -10.48 8.84 6.12
N SER A 183 -10.01 10.05 6.38
CA SER A 183 -8.66 10.49 6.02
C SER A 183 -8.03 11.33 7.12
N LYS A 184 -6.69 11.27 7.22
CA LYS A 184 -5.91 12.09 8.15
C LYS A 184 -4.53 12.37 7.60
N LEU A 185 -4.22 13.65 7.42
CA LEU A 185 -2.87 14.08 7.05
C LEU A 185 -1.95 14.00 8.27
N LEU A 186 -0.87 13.27 8.15
CA LEU A 186 0.17 13.12 9.16
C LEU A 186 1.41 13.91 8.73
N PRO A 187 1.72 15.02 9.44
CA PRO A 187 2.87 15.84 9.07
C PRO A 187 4.17 15.10 9.36
N SER A 188 5.02 15.01 8.35
CA SER A 188 6.38 14.49 8.43
C SER A 188 7.26 15.17 7.38
N ARG A 189 8.50 14.70 7.18
CA ARG A 189 9.39 15.22 6.12
C ARG A 189 8.76 15.10 4.72
N ILE A 190 8.09 13.99 4.47
CA ILE A 190 7.17 13.79 3.34
C ILE A 190 5.83 13.49 3.99
N PRO A 191 4.81 14.38 3.86
CA PRO A 191 3.53 14.16 4.50
C PRO A 191 2.91 12.84 4.08
N LEU A 192 2.33 12.11 5.04
CA LEU A 192 1.58 10.89 4.78
C LEU A 192 0.10 11.16 4.96
N LEU A 193 -0.69 10.85 3.95
CA LEU A 193 -2.14 10.84 4.07
C LEU A 193 -2.59 9.41 4.38
N TYR A 194 -3.09 9.21 5.58
CA TYR A 194 -3.74 7.97 6.00
C TYR A 194 -5.19 7.98 5.48
N THR A 195 -5.61 6.90 4.80
CA THR A 195 -6.97 6.79 4.26
C THR A 195 -7.58 5.43 4.60
N GLU A 196 -8.89 5.43 4.88
CA GLU A 196 -9.75 4.26 4.97
C GLU A 196 -10.86 4.42 3.94
N CYS A 197 -11.06 3.41 3.11
CA CYS A 197 -11.97 3.48 1.97
C CYS A 197 -12.85 2.23 1.93
N VAL A 198 -14.06 2.40 1.44
CA VAL A 198 -14.95 1.29 1.05
C VAL A 198 -15.20 1.35 -0.44
N ARG A 199 -15.62 0.22 -1.03
CA ARG A 199 -15.99 0.18 -2.44
C ARG A 199 -17.21 1.07 -2.68
N SER A 200 -17.14 1.93 -3.68
CA SER A 200 -18.29 2.76 -4.07
C SER A 200 -19.36 1.89 -4.73
N TYR A 201 -20.61 2.04 -4.29
CA TYR A 201 -21.75 1.35 -4.90
C TYR A 201 -22.12 1.89 -6.29
N ALA A 202 -21.51 2.99 -6.74
CA ALA A 202 -21.78 3.62 -8.02
C ALA A 202 -21.08 2.92 -9.20
N TRP A 203 -20.18 1.98 -8.97
CA TRP A 203 -19.42 1.30 -10.02
C TRP A 203 -20.03 -0.06 -10.34
N THR A 204 -20.40 -0.24 -11.61
CA THR A 204 -20.85 -1.51 -12.14
C THR A 204 -19.66 -2.39 -12.56
N GLU A 205 -19.88 -3.72 -12.66
CA GLU A 205 -18.83 -4.65 -13.13
C GLU A 205 -18.35 -4.30 -14.56
N GLU A 206 -19.18 -3.67 -15.39
CA GLU A 206 -18.83 -3.21 -16.75
C GLU A 206 -17.77 -2.10 -16.71
N GLU A 207 -17.90 -1.11 -15.83
CA GLU A 207 -16.94 0.00 -15.71
C GLU A 207 -15.58 -0.46 -15.18
N MET A 208 -15.55 -1.53 -14.39
CA MET A 208 -14.28 -2.15 -13.94
C MET A 208 -13.59 -2.93 -15.06
N CYS A 209 -14.36 -3.51 -15.98
CA CYS A 209 -13.83 -4.23 -17.13
C CYS A 209 -13.09 -3.29 -18.11
N ASP A 210 -13.58 -2.05 -18.26
CA ASP A 210 -12.95 -1.04 -19.12
C ASP A 210 -11.59 -0.54 -18.59
N ILE A 211 -11.37 -0.56 -17.28
CA ILE A 211 -10.06 -0.23 -16.69
C ILE A 211 -9.06 -1.38 -16.89
N MET A 212 -9.55 -2.62 -16.89
CA MET A 212 -8.73 -3.83 -17.03
C MET A 212 -8.40 -4.18 -18.49
N THR A 213 -9.14 -3.64 -19.47
CA THR A 213 -8.83 -3.82 -20.89
C THR A 213 -7.91 -2.68 -21.35
N PRO A 214 -6.65 -2.98 -21.72
CA PRO A 214 -5.80 -1.97 -22.34
C PRO A 214 -6.41 -1.64 -23.71
N THR A 215 -7.23 -0.61 -23.76
CA THR A 215 -7.64 -0.02 -25.03
C THR A 215 -6.37 0.46 -25.74
N ASN A 216 -6.07 -0.21 -26.85
CA ASN A 216 -5.14 0.22 -27.87
C ASN A 216 -5.25 1.75 -28.06
N ARG A 217 -4.41 2.54 -27.40
CA ARG A 217 -4.18 3.94 -27.78
C ARG A 217 -3.06 3.95 -28.82
N ASN A 218 -3.40 3.43 -30.01
CA ASN A 218 -2.81 3.90 -31.25
C ASN A 218 -3.66 5.09 -31.71
N LEU A 219 -3.15 6.29 -31.58
CA LEU A 219 -3.20 7.39 -32.55
C LEU A 219 -2.21 8.48 -32.10
#